data_82ae71da356e1a362cb690973f5210db
#
_entry.id   82ae71da356e1a362cb690973f5210db
#
_cell.length_a   1.000
_cell.length_b   1.000
_cell.length_c   1.000
_cell.angle_alpha   90.00
_cell.angle_beta   90.00
_cell.angle_gamma   90.00
#
_symmetry.space_group_name_H-M   'P 1'
#
loop_
_entity.id
_entity.type
_entity.pdbx_description
1 polymer ?
#
loop_
_entity_poly.entity_id
_entity_poly.type
_entity_poly.pdbx_seq_one_letter_code
_entity_poly.pdbx_strand_id
1 'polypeptide(L)'
;MLKHSTLVISLICATSIWATAVVADDKPQSLVDIYNLALAHDPILASAVNANQAAQEIIEQGKALYRPIVNFNAGASIAHTDIAFIGAGVPFMGGAQSFAGYQYGVEARQPLYRKQNWVQMDQAKTQVSLADKQFNLAQQTLMLRTTQAYFDVLLAQDKIDLLGAQKSAILNQLEQSKANFDAGNATITDVNEAQARYDLIVAQEIAAVNDHQIALRSVQAITGAIPQKLATVKADIKTHTLEQSMQKWLEVAAENDLNIQIHQDALKLSEQEVERANAGHLPTLDAVASYTDSYANGSYYGFGSDLKNGTIGVQMQLPLYQGGATSSRARQAVFNKQKAQDDVEIARRLMEQDTQRAYLNLNTSIAQVKAYEQALHSSQSQVDSTKVGYDVGVRTSVDVLNAQQQYFGAQRDLLQARYSYLVNIIRLKAASGVIAETDLADINQQLVSN
;
A
#
# COMPACT_ATOMS: atom_id res chain seq x y z
N MET A 1 -20.21 -5.51 65.67
CA MET A 1 -18.90 -6.01 66.12
C MET A 1 -18.46 -7.10 65.16
N LEU A 2 -17.48 -6.86 64.35
CA LEU A 2 -16.30 -7.64 64.01
C LEU A 2 -15.66 -7.02 62.78
N LYS A 3 -14.49 -6.45 62.99
CA LYS A 3 -13.57 -5.92 61.97
C LYS A 3 -12.89 -7.10 61.29
N HIS A 4 -12.82 -7.10 59.94
CA HIS A 4 -11.81 -7.85 59.23
C HIS A 4 -10.97 -6.88 58.38
N SER A 5 -9.73 -6.77 58.81
CA SER A 5 -8.63 -6.10 58.15
C SER A 5 -8.22 -6.91 56.90
N THR A 6 -8.29 -6.36 55.73
CA THR A 6 -7.66 -6.91 54.55
C THR A 6 -6.31 -6.25 54.34
N LEU A 7 -5.27 -7.06 54.52
CA LEU A 7 -3.87 -6.74 54.25
C LEU A 7 -3.66 -6.72 52.72
N VAL A 8 -3.36 -5.53 52.16
CA VAL A 8 -2.97 -5.38 50.78
C VAL A 8 -1.45 -5.57 50.70
N ILE A 9 -1.01 -6.72 50.25
CA ILE A 9 0.39 -6.98 49.88
C ILE A 9 0.61 -6.43 48.48
N SER A 10 1.24 -5.26 48.40
CA SER A 10 1.75 -4.69 47.11
C SER A 10 3.04 -5.39 46.73
N LEU A 11 2.97 -6.31 45.77
CA LEU A 11 4.11 -6.93 45.11
C LEU A 11 4.64 -5.96 44.08
N ILE A 12 5.72 -5.23 44.40
CA ILE A 12 6.47 -4.40 43.44
C ILE A 12 7.31 -5.36 42.59
N CYS A 13 6.84 -5.71 41.39
CA CYS A 13 7.66 -6.32 40.34
C CYS A 13 8.57 -5.24 39.74
N ALA A 14 9.82 -5.18 40.22
CA ALA A 14 10.88 -4.47 39.54
C ALA A 14 11.21 -5.20 38.24
N THR A 15 10.57 -4.82 37.14
CA THR A 15 11.01 -5.22 35.80
C THR A 15 12.29 -4.46 35.46
N SER A 16 13.44 -5.10 35.65
CA SER A 16 14.71 -4.66 35.09
C SER A 16 14.61 -4.70 33.57
N ILE A 17 14.38 -3.53 32.96
CA ILE A 17 14.54 -3.32 31.52
C ILE A 17 16.03 -3.48 31.22
N TRP A 18 16.41 -4.65 30.78
CA TRP A 18 17.70 -4.83 30.12
C TRP A 18 17.58 -4.11 28.79
N ALA A 19 18.06 -2.88 28.74
CA ALA A 19 18.40 -2.23 27.49
C ALA A 19 19.55 -3.06 26.88
N THR A 20 19.23 -4.01 26.01
CA THR A 20 20.23 -4.59 25.11
C THR A 20 20.70 -3.43 24.25
N ALA A 21 21.90 -2.91 24.58
CA ALA A 21 22.62 -2.07 23.64
C ALA A 21 22.77 -2.93 22.37
N VAL A 22 21.99 -2.62 21.35
CA VAL A 22 22.23 -3.10 20.00
C VAL A 22 23.60 -2.55 19.64
N VAL A 23 24.62 -3.40 19.74
CA VAL A 23 25.93 -3.13 19.15
C VAL A 23 25.60 -2.90 17.67
N ALA A 24 25.73 -1.66 17.22
CA ALA A 24 25.58 -1.33 15.82
C ALA A 24 26.64 -2.17 15.08
N ASP A 25 26.17 -3.18 14.34
CA ASP A 25 27.00 -3.96 13.45
C ASP A 25 27.46 -2.97 12.37
N ASP A 26 28.75 -2.69 12.34
CA ASP A 26 29.39 -1.70 11.43
C ASP A 26 29.38 -2.20 9.98
N LYS A 27 28.66 -3.31 9.74
CA LYS A 27 28.49 -3.92 8.43
C LYS A 27 27.51 -3.10 7.57
N PRO A 28 27.90 -2.78 6.32
CA PRO A 28 27.00 -2.08 5.40
C PRO A 28 25.70 -2.86 5.21
N GLN A 29 24.56 -2.16 5.34
CA GLN A 29 23.24 -2.74 5.14
C GLN A 29 22.99 -2.98 3.64
N SER A 30 22.67 -4.22 3.30
CA SER A 30 22.33 -4.62 1.94
C SER A 30 20.87 -4.27 1.59
N LEU A 31 20.49 -4.39 0.30
CA LEU A 31 19.11 -4.21 -0.13
C LEU A 31 18.14 -5.16 0.60
N VAL A 32 18.58 -6.41 0.83
CA VAL A 32 17.77 -7.41 1.54
C VAL A 32 17.60 -7.04 3.02
N ASP A 33 18.65 -6.49 3.66
CA ASP A 33 18.55 -6.03 5.05
C ASP A 33 17.56 -4.87 5.19
N ILE A 34 17.61 -3.90 4.28
CA ILE A 34 16.66 -2.77 4.24
C ILE A 34 15.23 -3.26 3.96
N TYR A 35 15.05 -4.25 3.08
CA TYR A 35 13.74 -4.85 2.83
C TYR A 35 13.18 -5.59 4.07
N ASN A 36 14.03 -6.33 4.80
CA ASN A 36 13.60 -6.98 6.04
C ASN A 36 13.19 -5.97 7.12
N LEU A 37 13.90 -4.84 7.23
CA LEU A 37 13.47 -3.74 8.09
C LEU A 37 12.15 -3.12 7.63
N ALA A 38 11.97 -2.98 6.31
CA ALA A 38 10.72 -2.47 5.73
C ALA A 38 9.53 -3.40 6.00
N LEU A 39 9.70 -4.72 5.90
CA LEU A 39 8.66 -5.70 6.26
C LEU A 39 8.18 -5.54 7.71
N ALA A 40 9.09 -5.19 8.62
CA ALA A 40 8.78 -5.05 10.05
C ALA A 40 8.17 -3.69 10.41
N HIS A 41 8.47 -2.62 9.67
CA HIS A 41 8.20 -1.25 10.10
C HIS A 41 7.39 -0.40 9.11
N ASP A 42 7.17 -0.87 7.86
CA ASP A 42 6.42 -0.06 6.88
C ASP A 42 4.94 0.09 7.26
N PRO A 43 4.45 1.32 7.48
CA PRO A 43 3.07 1.53 7.92
C PRO A 43 2.04 1.20 6.83
N ILE A 44 2.42 1.26 5.54
CA ILE A 44 1.53 0.93 4.43
C ILE A 44 1.31 -0.58 4.39
N LEU A 45 2.38 -1.37 4.54
CA LEU A 45 2.26 -2.83 4.66
C LEU A 45 1.48 -3.23 5.91
N ALA A 46 1.78 -2.63 7.08
CA ALA A 46 1.04 -2.89 8.31
C ALA A 46 -0.46 -2.61 8.17
N SER A 47 -0.82 -1.53 7.47
CA SER A 47 -2.22 -1.21 7.16
C SER A 47 -2.85 -2.30 6.27
N ALA A 48 -2.12 -2.79 5.25
CA ALA A 48 -2.61 -3.86 4.37
C ALA A 48 -2.78 -5.19 5.10
N VAL A 49 -1.88 -5.54 6.04
CA VAL A 49 -2.03 -6.71 6.92
C VAL A 49 -3.30 -6.61 7.75
N ASN A 50 -3.52 -5.47 8.43
CA ASN A 50 -4.72 -5.27 9.25
C ASN A 50 -6.01 -5.28 8.40
N ALA A 51 -5.98 -4.70 7.20
CA ALA A 51 -7.11 -4.74 6.27
C ALA A 51 -7.43 -6.17 5.82
N ASN A 52 -6.41 -6.99 5.52
CA ASN A 52 -6.58 -8.40 5.18
C ASN A 52 -7.15 -9.18 6.38
N GLN A 53 -6.60 -8.99 7.60
CA GLN A 53 -7.14 -9.64 8.80
C GLN A 53 -8.61 -9.27 9.06
N ALA A 54 -8.96 -8.01 8.89
CA ALA A 54 -10.34 -7.55 9.01
C ALA A 54 -11.26 -8.21 7.95
N ALA A 55 -10.76 -8.40 6.74
CA ALA A 55 -11.50 -9.07 5.67
C ALA A 55 -11.72 -10.57 5.96
N GLN A 56 -10.78 -11.25 6.64
CA GLN A 56 -10.96 -12.66 7.05
C GLN A 56 -12.17 -12.84 7.98
N GLU A 57 -12.50 -11.86 8.82
CA GLU A 57 -13.67 -11.89 9.70
C GLU A 57 -15.00 -11.87 8.93
N ILE A 58 -15.01 -11.44 7.67
CA ILE A 58 -16.21 -11.45 6.82
C ILE A 58 -16.76 -12.89 6.64
N ILE A 59 -15.88 -13.91 6.65
CA ILE A 59 -16.29 -15.32 6.59
C ILE A 59 -17.14 -15.70 7.81
N GLU A 60 -16.74 -15.30 9.02
CA GLU A 60 -17.52 -15.58 10.23
C GLU A 60 -18.85 -14.81 10.23
N GLN A 61 -18.87 -13.59 9.73
CA GLN A 61 -20.10 -12.81 9.52
C GLN A 61 -21.01 -13.52 8.50
N GLY A 62 -20.46 -14.07 7.41
CA GLY A 62 -21.20 -14.89 6.45
C GLY A 62 -21.79 -16.16 7.08
N LYS A 63 -21.01 -16.86 7.92
CA LYS A 63 -21.49 -18.05 8.68
C LYS A 63 -22.59 -17.67 9.68
N ALA A 64 -22.52 -16.48 10.28
CA ALA A 64 -23.52 -15.99 11.22
C ALA A 64 -24.91 -15.86 10.58
N LEU A 65 -25.01 -15.66 9.26
CA LEU A 65 -26.29 -15.61 8.53
C LEU A 65 -27.08 -16.92 8.57
N TYR A 66 -26.44 -18.03 8.93
CA TYR A 66 -27.06 -19.36 9.05
C TYR A 66 -27.29 -19.78 10.50
N ARG A 67 -26.83 -19.00 11.47
CA ARG A 67 -26.95 -19.30 12.89
C ARG A 67 -28.20 -18.66 13.47
N PRO A 68 -28.75 -19.17 14.60
CA PRO A 68 -29.86 -18.54 15.25
C PRO A 68 -29.45 -17.19 15.86
N ILE A 69 -30.35 -16.22 15.76
CA ILE A 69 -30.23 -14.92 16.42
C ILE A 69 -31.15 -14.99 17.63
N VAL A 70 -30.61 -14.71 18.82
CA VAL A 70 -31.36 -14.68 20.07
C VAL A 70 -31.31 -13.27 20.64
N ASN A 71 -32.48 -12.67 20.86
CA ASN A 71 -32.64 -11.34 21.42
C ASN A 71 -33.38 -11.41 22.74
N PHE A 72 -32.93 -10.65 23.74
CA PHE A 72 -33.68 -10.36 24.96
C PHE A 72 -34.25 -8.94 24.84
N ASN A 73 -35.55 -8.83 25.07
CA ASN A 73 -36.24 -7.55 25.06
C ASN A 73 -36.90 -7.31 26.43
N ALA A 74 -36.75 -6.14 27.00
CA ALA A 74 -37.41 -5.73 28.21
C ALA A 74 -37.93 -4.29 28.08
N GLY A 75 -39.10 -4.05 28.57
CA GLY A 75 -39.72 -2.72 28.54
C GLY A 75 -40.62 -2.51 29.75
N ALA A 76 -40.71 -1.29 30.23
CA ALA A 76 -41.70 -0.84 31.20
C ALA A 76 -42.38 0.42 30.65
N SER A 77 -43.67 0.53 30.83
CA SER A 77 -44.46 1.66 30.36
C SER A 77 -45.53 2.07 31.34
N ILE A 78 -45.90 3.34 31.35
CA ILE A 78 -47.08 3.87 31.98
C ILE A 78 -47.94 4.41 30.86
N ALA A 79 -49.13 3.86 30.75
CA ALA A 79 -50.12 4.32 29.78
C ALA A 79 -51.18 5.18 30.49
N HIS A 80 -51.52 6.33 29.91
CA HIS A 80 -52.67 7.14 30.29
C HIS A 80 -53.63 7.15 29.11
N THR A 81 -54.84 6.66 29.37
CA THR A 81 -55.86 6.48 28.29
C THR A 81 -57.20 7.01 28.81
N ASP A 82 -57.86 7.80 27.99
CA ASP A 82 -59.25 8.23 28.21
C ASP A 82 -60.12 7.52 27.16
N ILE A 83 -61.08 6.69 27.64
CA ILE A 83 -61.90 5.82 26.78
C ILE A 83 -63.37 6.15 26.99
N ALA A 84 -64.04 6.37 25.86
CA ALA A 84 -65.51 6.43 25.79
C ALA A 84 -66.01 5.20 25.00
N PHE A 85 -66.70 4.29 25.66
CA PHE A 85 -67.36 3.18 24.99
C PHE A 85 -68.67 3.66 24.36
N ILE A 86 -68.87 3.43 23.07
CA ILE A 86 -70.05 3.87 22.31
C ILE A 86 -70.89 2.63 22.00
N GLY A 87 -72.16 2.65 22.42
CA GLY A 87 -73.10 1.57 22.16
C GLY A 87 -73.98 1.24 23.39
N ALA A 88 -75.14 0.67 23.15
CA ALA A 88 -76.06 0.25 24.23
C ALA A 88 -75.60 -1.07 24.83
N GLY A 89 -75.52 -1.12 26.18
CA GLY A 89 -75.29 -2.37 26.95
C GLY A 89 -73.83 -2.75 27.12
N VAL A 90 -72.87 -1.81 26.98
CA VAL A 90 -71.46 -2.06 27.26
C VAL A 90 -71.21 -2.11 28.75
N PRO A 91 -70.77 -3.23 29.36
CA PRO A 91 -70.61 -3.40 30.81
C PRO A 91 -69.32 -2.77 31.36
N PHE A 92 -68.56 -2.04 30.57
CA PHE A 92 -67.25 -1.48 30.97
C PHE A 92 -67.36 0.00 31.29
N MET A 93 -66.69 0.44 32.38
CA MET A 93 -66.61 1.85 32.76
C MET A 93 -65.57 2.53 31.85
N GLY A 94 -66.02 3.56 31.08
CA GLY A 94 -65.15 4.46 30.37
C GLY A 94 -64.51 5.49 31.31
N GLY A 95 -63.71 6.42 30.77
CA GLY A 95 -63.08 7.52 31.43
C GLY A 95 -61.53 7.43 31.41
N ALA A 96 -60.89 8.39 32.06
CA ALA A 96 -59.43 8.47 32.12
C ALA A 96 -58.87 7.43 33.08
N GLN A 97 -58.01 6.58 32.60
CA GLN A 97 -57.33 5.52 33.35
C GLN A 97 -55.81 5.60 33.11
N SER A 98 -55.04 5.37 34.21
CA SER A 98 -53.60 5.23 34.13
C SER A 98 -53.19 3.85 34.66
N PHE A 99 -52.41 3.15 33.88
CA PHE A 99 -51.90 1.85 34.31
C PHE A 99 -50.40 1.70 33.91
N ALA A 100 -49.66 1.00 34.75
CA ALA A 100 -48.28 0.67 34.54
C ALA A 100 -48.14 -0.81 34.20
N GLY A 101 -47.22 -1.08 33.30
CA GLY A 101 -46.90 -2.44 32.93
C GLY A 101 -45.43 -2.61 32.60
N TYR A 102 -44.98 -3.84 32.67
CA TYR A 102 -43.67 -4.25 32.17
C TYR A 102 -43.81 -5.51 31.35
N GLN A 103 -42.89 -5.67 30.43
CA GLN A 103 -42.72 -6.92 29.69
C GLN A 103 -41.24 -7.25 29.54
N TYR A 104 -40.91 -8.50 29.59
CA TYR A 104 -39.63 -9.00 29.18
C TYR A 104 -39.79 -10.32 28.42
N GLY A 105 -38.84 -10.62 27.56
CA GLY A 105 -38.95 -11.82 26.78
C GLY A 105 -37.66 -12.13 25.99
N VAL A 106 -37.60 -13.37 25.55
CA VAL A 106 -36.55 -13.86 24.67
C VAL A 106 -37.17 -14.27 23.35
N GLU A 107 -36.59 -13.82 22.25
CA GLU A 107 -36.95 -14.22 20.90
C GLU A 107 -35.74 -14.88 20.23
N ALA A 108 -35.93 -16.06 19.68
CA ALA A 108 -34.93 -16.77 18.87
C ALA A 108 -35.47 -16.90 17.43
N ARG A 109 -34.66 -16.56 16.45
CA ARG A 109 -34.98 -16.68 15.02
C ARG A 109 -33.85 -17.43 14.33
N GLN A 110 -34.18 -18.53 13.65
CA GLN A 110 -33.28 -19.34 12.83
C GLN A 110 -33.70 -19.28 11.36
N PRO A 111 -32.89 -18.67 10.47
CA PRO A 111 -33.15 -18.78 9.03
C PRO A 111 -33.06 -20.23 8.56
N LEU A 112 -34.11 -20.74 7.93
CA LEU A 112 -34.15 -22.07 7.32
C LEU A 112 -33.90 -22.00 5.81
N TYR A 113 -34.51 -21.00 5.15
CA TYR A 113 -34.30 -20.75 3.73
C TYR A 113 -34.30 -19.25 3.47
N ARG A 114 -33.13 -18.76 3.05
CA ARG A 114 -32.92 -17.38 2.57
C ARG A 114 -31.87 -17.42 1.48
N LYS A 115 -32.26 -17.39 0.21
CA LYS A 115 -31.30 -17.42 -0.93
C LYS A 115 -30.27 -16.29 -0.84
N GLN A 116 -30.66 -15.10 -0.33
CA GLN A 116 -29.76 -13.99 -0.12
C GLN A 116 -28.59 -14.35 0.81
N ASN A 117 -28.82 -15.14 1.88
CA ASN A 117 -27.75 -15.56 2.81
C ASN A 117 -26.70 -16.42 2.09
N TRP A 118 -27.13 -17.32 1.19
CA TRP A 118 -26.22 -18.14 0.41
C TRP A 118 -25.33 -17.31 -0.50
N VAL A 119 -25.93 -16.36 -1.21
CA VAL A 119 -25.17 -15.45 -2.06
C VAL A 119 -24.23 -14.57 -1.24
N GLN A 120 -24.65 -14.05 -0.07
CA GLN A 120 -23.82 -13.27 0.82
C GLN A 120 -22.62 -14.08 1.35
N MET A 121 -22.79 -15.37 1.63
CA MET A 121 -21.67 -16.24 2.00
C MET A 121 -20.68 -16.43 0.85
N ASP A 122 -21.17 -16.55 -0.38
CA ASP A 122 -20.28 -16.62 -1.54
C ASP A 122 -19.60 -15.27 -1.84
N GLN A 123 -20.31 -14.15 -1.62
CA GLN A 123 -19.69 -12.81 -1.64
C GLN A 123 -18.59 -12.67 -0.58
N ALA A 124 -18.83 -13.16 0.65
CA ALA A 124 -17.83 -13.16 1.72
C ALA A 124 -16.54 -13.87 1.31
N LYS A 125 -16.63 -15.06 0.69
CA LYS A 125 -15.44 -15.78 0.16
C LYS A 125 -14.71 -14.99 -0.92
N THR A 126 -15.45 -14.36 -1.83
CA THR A 126 -14.87 -13.56 -2.91
C THR A 126 -14.21 -12.28 -2.36
N GLN A 127 -14.80 -11.64 -1.32
CA GLN A 127 -14.21 -10.48 -0.65
C GLN A 127 -12.89 -10.83 0.05
N VAL A 128 -12.80 -12.00 0.67
CA VAL A 128 -11.53 -12.49 1.26
C VAL A 128 -10.48 -12.71 0.17
N SER A 129 -10.84 -13.40 -0.94
CA SER A 129 -9.94 -13.58 -2.08
C SER A 129 -9.40 -12.23 -2.63
N LEU A 130 -10.28 -11.24 -2.74
CA LEU A 130 -9.92 -9.88 -3.16
C LEU A 130 -8.93 -9.24 -2.17
N ALA A 131 -9.20 -9.34 -0.87
CA ALA A 131 -8.32 -8.79 0.18
C ALA A 131 -6.94 -9.48 0.20
N ASP A 132 -6.87 -10.79 -0.02
CA ASP A 132 -5.61 -11.54 -0.13
C ASP A 132 -4.77 -11.02 -1.30
N LYS A 133 -5.40 -10.77 -2.46
CA LYS A 133 -4.71 -10.23 -3.63
C LYS A 133 -4.24 -8.79 -3.41
N GLN A 134 -5.03 -7.96 -2.73
CA GLN A 134 -4.64 -6.61 -2.34
C GLN A 134 -3.44 -6.61 -1.38
N PHE A 135 -3.41 -7.53 -0.43
CA PHE A 135 -2.27 -7.71 0.46
C PHE A 135 -1.01 -8.14 -0.31
N ASN A 136 -1.11 -9.11 -1.23
CA ASN A 136 0.00 -9.54 -2.08
C ASN A 136 0.52 -8.39 -2.96
N LEU A 137 -0.38 -7.56 -3.50
CA LEU A 137 -0.01 -6.36 -4.26
C LEU A 137 0.73 -5.34 -3.39
N ALA A 138 0.32 -5.17 -2.13
CA ALA A 138 1.02 -4.29 -1.20
C ALA A 138 2.45 -4.80 -0.90
N GLN A 139 2.66 -6.11 -0.79
CA GLN A 139 3.99 -6.72 -0.65
C GLN A 139 4.86 -6.47 -1.89
N GLN A 140 4.34 -6.71 -3.10
CA GLN A 140 5.07 -6.42 -4.34
C GLN A 140 5.42 -4.93 -4.46
N THR A 141 4.50 -4.06 -4.09
CA THR A 141 4.73 -2.61 -4.07
C THR A 141 5.81 -2.22 -3.06
N LEU A 142 5.86 -2.87 -1.88
CA LEU A 142 6.92 -2.64 -0.90
C LEU A 142 8.30 -3.02 -1.44
N MET A 143 8.43 -4.18 -2.13
CA MET A 143 9.69 -4.59 -2.77
C MET A 143 10.19 -3.52 -3.74
N LEU A 144 9.31 -3.01 -4.61
CA LEU A 144 9.66 -1.98 -5.59
C LEU A 144 10.02 -0.65 -4.91
N ARG A 145 9.25 -0.19 -3.93
CA ARG A 145 9.51 1.07 -3.19
C ARG A 145 10.83 1.01 -2.43
N THR A 146 11.10 -0.11 -1.77
CA THR A 146 12.34 -0.31 -1.02
C THR A 146 13.54 -0.32 -1.96
N THR A 147 13.45 -1.03 -3.09
CA THR A 147 14.50 -1.05 -4.11
C THR A 147 14.77 0.34 -4.67
N GLN A 148 13.73 1.07 -5.02
CA GLN A 148 13.87 2.44 -5.52
C GLN A 148 14.55 3.35 -4.49
N ALA A 149 14.03 3.37 -3.24
CA ALA A 149 14.58 4.22 -2.19
C ALA A 149 16.04 3.88 -1.85
N TYR A 150 16.41 2.60 -1.86
CA TYR A 150 17.77 2.13 -1.65
C TYR A 150 18.73 2.68 -2.70
N PHE A 151 18.38 2.53 -3.98
CA PHE A 151 19.23 3.00 -5.06
C PHE A 151 19.22 4.53 -5.23
N ASP A 152 18.15 5.20 -4.84
CA ASP A 152 18.13 6.68 -4.82
C ASP A 152 19.13 7.25 -3.80
N VAL A 153 19.30 6.59 -2.62
CA VAL A 153 20.34 7.00 -1.65
C VAL A 153 21.72 6.79 -2.21
N LEU A 154 22.00 5.60 -2.79
CA LEU A 154 23.31 5.30 -3.36
C LEU A 154 23.67 6.24 -4.53
N LEU A 155 22.71 6.48 -5.43
CA LEU A 155 22.90 7.42 -6.54
C LEU A 155 23.19 8.84 -6.05
N ALA A 156 22.48 9.30 -5.01
CA ALA A 156 22.71 10.63 -4.43
C ALA A 156 24.09 10.72 -3.75
N GLN A 157 24.55 9.65 -3.06
CA GLN A 157 25.89 9.59 -2.48
C GLN A 157 26.97 9.62 -3.56
N ASP A 158 26.86 8.77 -4.56
CA ASP A 158 27.83 8.72 -5.67
C ASP A 158 27.90 10.05 -6.44
N LYS A 159 26.77 10.75 -6.55
CA LYS A 159 26.73 12.10 -7.13
C LYS A 159 27.50 13.13 -6.30
N ILE A 160 27.45 13.05 -4.97
CA ILE A 160 28.25 13.91 -4.08
C ILE A 160 29.73 13.61 -4.29
N ASP A 161 30.12 12.34 -4.31
CA ASP A 161 31.52 11.94 -4.48
C ASP A 161 32.08 12.38 -5.83
N LEU A 162 31.28 12.26 -6.89
CA LEU A 162 31.60 12.73 -8.23
C LEU A 162 31.79 14.25 -8.29
N LEU A 163 30.85 15.01 -7.69
CA LEU A 163 30.94 16.48 -7.63
C LEU A 163 32.15 16.93 -6.79
N GLY A 164 32.50 16.21 -5.72
CA GLY A 164 33.72 16.45 -4.94
C GLY A 164 34.99 16.25 -5.78
N ALA A 165 35.05 15.19 -6.57
CA ALA A 165 36.17 14.96 -7.50
C ALA A 165 36.24 16.03 -8.59
N GLN A 166 35.10 16.42 -9.17
CA GLN A 166 35.02 17.49 -10.15
C GLN A 166 35.44 18.84 -9.56
N LYS A 167 34.96 19.18 -8.36
CA LYS A 167 35.35 20.40 -7.64
C LYS A 167 36.86 20.49 -7.42
N SER A 168 37.47 19.37 -7.00
CA SER A 168 38.92 19.30 -6.82
C SER A 168 39.69 19.50 -8.13
N ALA A 169 39.23 18.91 -9.23
CA ALA A 169 39.82 19.09 -10.56
C ALA A 169 39.73 20.55 -11.05
N ILE A 170 38.57 21.19 -10.85
CA ILE A 170 38.37 22.61 -11.24
C ILE A 170 39.16 23.55 -10.33
N LEU A 171 39.29 23.25 -9.03
CA LEU A 171 40.12 24.05 -8.10
C LEU A 171 41.58 24.03 -8.53
N ASN A 172 42.13 22.86 -8.86
CA ASN A 172 43.50 22.77 -9.37
C ASN A 172 43.71 23.56 -10.66
N GLN A 173 42.73 23.58 -11.57
CA GLN A 173 42.78 24.35 -12.80
C GLN A 173 42.71 25.86 -12.51
N LEU A 174 41.89 26.29 -11.53
CA LEU A 174 41.80 27.68 -11.07
C LEU A 174 43.12 28.16 -10.48
N GLU A 175 43.74 27.36 -9.61
CA GLU A 175 45.05 27.72 -9.03
C GLU A 175 46.13 27.83 -10.11
N GLN A 176 46.15 26.89 -11.09
CA GLN A 176 47.04 26.95 -12.23
C GLN A 176 46.80 28.17 -13.10
N SER A 177 45.53 28.53 -13.36
CA SER A 177 45.18 29.74 -14.12
C SER A 177 45.65 31.04 -13.40
N LYS A 178 45.50 31.10 -12.06
CA LYS A 178 46.00 32.22 -11.24
C LYS A 178 47.51 32.34 -11.32
N ALA A 179 48.26 31.24 -11.13
CA ALA A 179 49.70 31.21 -11.20
C ALA A 179 50.24 31.63 -12.57
N ASN A 180 49.57 31.18 -13.67
CA ASN A 180 49.93 31.55 -15.03
C ASN A 180 49.62 33.04 -15.31
N PHE A 181 48.53 33.57 -14.77
CA PHE A 181 48.20 35.00 -14.89
C PHE A 181 49.26 35.86 -14.16
N ASP A 182 49.64 35.50 -12.93
CA ASP A 182 50.66 36.21 -12.16
C ASP A 182 52.02 36.19 -12.83
N ALA A 183 52.33 35.09 -13.57
CA ALA A 183 53.53 34.95 -14.41
C ALA A 183 53.41 35.67 -15.79
N GLY A 184 52.24 36.27 -16.14
CA GLY A 184 52.02 36.91 -17.41
C GLY A 184 51.74 35.94 -18.58
N ASN A 185 51.53 34.68 -18.35
CA ASN A 185 51.32 33.63 -19.34
C ASN A 185 49.82 33.30 -19.61
N ALA A 186 48.90 33.91 -18.88
CA ALA A 186 47.45 33.71 -19.05
C ALA A 186 46.72 35.04 -18.92
N THR A 187 45.43 35.02 -19.31
CA THR A 187 44.56 36.23 -19.24
C THR A 187 43.74 36.22 -17.93
N ILE A 188 43.28 37.38 -17.49
CA ILE A 188 42.31 37.46 -16.36
C ILE A 188 40.99 36.73 -16.70
N THR A 189 40.67 36.64 -17.99
CA THR A 189 39.48 35.91 -18.47
C THR A 189 39.57 34.42 -18.13
N ASP A 190 40.76 33.81 -18.24
CA ASP A 190 40.98 32.38 -17.90
C ASP A 190 40.74 32.14 -16.39
N VAL A 191 41.19 33.09 -15.53
CA VAL A 191 40.96 33.01 -14.08
C VAL A 191 39.47 33.15 -13.77
N ASN A 192 38.80 34.10 -14.38
CA ASN A 192 37.36 34.36 -14.14
C ASN A 192 36.50 33.17 -14.63
N GLU A 193 36.85 32.56 -15.76
CA GLU A 193 36.17 31.34 -16.27
C GLU A 193 36.31 30.16 -15.31
N ALA A 194 37.52 29.89 -14.81
CA ALA A 194 37.77 28.84 -13.86
C ALA A 194 37.06 29.09 -12.51
N GLN A 195 37.06 30.36 -12.04
CA GLN A 195 36.34 30.78 -10.83
C GLN A 195 34.84 30.55 -10.97
N ALA A 196 34.22 30.98 -12.09
CA ALA A 196 32.79 30.80 -12.34
C ALA A 196 32.38 29.32 -12.33
N ARG A 197 33.20 28.43 -12.91
CA ARG A 197 32.96 27.01 -12.88
C ARG A 197 33.11 26.42 -11.47
N TYR A 198 34.09 26.84 -10.71
CA TYR A 198 34.25 26.45 -9.33
C TYR A 198 33.03 26.80 -8.48
N ASP A 199 32.54 28.04 -8.58
CA ASP A 199 31.39 28.54 -7.84
C ASP A 199 30.12 27.77 -8.22
N LEU A 200 29.96 27.40 -9.49
CA LEU A 200 28.84 26.59 -9.98
C LEU A 200 28.87 25.18 -9.40
N ILE A 201 30.03 24.53 -9.35
CA ILE A 201 30.16 23.17 -8.77
C ILE A 201 29.89 23.17 -7.26
N VAL A 202 30.35 24.21 -6.55
CA VAL A 202 30.03 24.35 -5.12
C VAL A 202 28.51 24.42 -4.91
N ALA A 203 27.81 25.20 -5.73
CA ALA A 203 26.34 25.27 -5.67
C ALA A 203 25.67 23.91 -5.98
N GLN A 204 26.19 23.15 -6.96
CA GLN A 204 25.68 21.82 -7.29
C GLN A 204 25.95 20.79 -6.18
N GLU A 205 27.11 20.86 -5.51
CA GLU A 205 27.43 20.00 -4.37
C GLU A 205 26.47 20.23 -3.20
N ILE A 206 26.14 21.48 -2.88
CA ILE A 206 25.15 21.83 -1.84
C ILE A 206 23.79 21.21 -2.17
N ALA A 207 23.34 21.32 -3.43
CA ALA A 207 22.10 20.70 -3.87
C ALA A 207 22.13 19.17 -3.76
N ALA A 208 23.25 18.52 -4.16
CA ALA A 208 23.39 17.08 -4.08
C ALA A 208 23.39 16.56 -2.64
N VAL A 209 24.00 17.29 -1.68
CA VAL A 209 23.92 16.95 -0.25
C VAL A 209 22.49 17.00 0.25
N ASN A 210 21.70 17.99 -0.16
CA ASN A 210 20.28 18.05 0.18
C ASN A 210 19.49 16.88 -0.44
N ASP A 211 19.72 16.56 -1.72
CA ASP A 211 19.08 15.42 -2.40
C ASP A 211 19.36 14.11 -1.64
N HIS A 212 20.60 13.90 -1.20
CA HIS A 212 20.97 12.74 -0.40
C HIS A 212 20.21 12.67 0.94
N GLN A 213 20.08 13.81 1.64
CA GLN A 213 19.28 13.86 2.88
C GLN A 213 17.81 13.53 2.62
N ILE A 214 17.23 13.98 1.52
CA ILE A 214 15.85 13.66 1.13
C ILE A 214 15.74 12.14 0.85
N ALA A 215 16.69 11.56 0.12
CA ALA A 215 16.70 10.12 -0.17
C ALA A 215 16.80 9.28 1.12
N LEU A 216 17.64 9.66 2.08
CA LEU A 216 17.73 9.02 3.40
C LEU A 216 16.39 9.07 4.16
N ARG A 217 15.67 10.20 4.10
CA ARG A 217 14.33 10.32 4.72
C ARG A 217 13.30 9.43 4.03
N SER A 218 13.43 9.20 2.73
CA SER A 218 12.57 8.26 2.00
C SER A 218 12.76 6.82 2.49
N VAL A 219 14.01 6.39 2.74
CA VAL A 219 14.29 5.09 3.37
C VAL A 219 13.76 5.06 4.81
N GLN A 220 13.98 6.12 5.59
CA GLN A 220 13.43 6.21 6.95
C GLN A 220 11.91 6.08 6.99
N ALA A 221 11.19 6.65 6.03
CA ALA A 221 9.72 6.55 5.97
C ALA A 221 9.24 5.10 5.77
N ILE A 222 10.06 4.24 5.16
CA ILE A 222 9.75 2.84 4.91
C ILE A 222 10.22 1.94 6.06
N THR A 223 11.42 2.21 6.61
CA THR A 223 12.08 1.33 7.60
C THR A 223 11.93 1.80 9.05
N GLY A 224 11.43 3.01 9.27
CA GLY A 224 11.36 3.63 10.59
C GLY A 224 12.69 4.21 11.10
N ALA A 225 13.82 3.91 10.47
CA ALA A 225 15.16 4.35 10.88
C ALA A 225 15.98 4.85 9.69
N ILE A 226 16.91 5.79 9.95
CA ILE A 226 17.88 6.23 8.92
C ILE A 226 18.97 5.16 8.85
N PRO A 227 19.29 4.62 7.65
CA PRO A 227 20.38 3.68 7.48
C PRO A 227 21.71 4.37 7.79
N GLN A 228 22.62 3.67 8.50
CA GLN A 228 23.94 4.23 8.81
C GLN A 228 24.89 4.16 7.63
N LYS A 229 25.00 3.00 7.00
CA LYS A 229 25.83 2.76 5.83
C LYS A 229 25.14 1.73 4.93
N LEU A 230 25.01 2.04 3.64
CA LEU A 230 24.48 1.10 2.66
C LEU A 230 25.62 0.40 1.92
N ALA A 231 25.38 -0.84 1.50
CA ALA A 231 26.30 -1.56 0.62
C ALA A 231 26.28 -0.92 -0.77
N THR A 232 27.46 -0.60 -1.30
CA THR A 232 27.61 0.09 -2.59
C THR A 232 27.51 -0.89 -3.76
N VAL A 233 27.21 -0.37 -4.94
CA VAL A 233 27.13 -1.16 -6.17
C VAL A 233 28.56 -1.45 -6.68
N LYS A 234 28.78 -2.66 -7.19
CA LYS A 234 30.07 -3.03 -7.83
C LYS A 234 30.36 -2.13 -9.01
N ALA A 235 31.64 -1.75 -9.18
CA ALA A 235 32.06 -0.90 -10.29
C ALA A 235 31.84 -1.58 -11.67
N ASP A 236 31.88 -2.90 -11.73
CA ASP A 236 31.69 -3.71 -12.94
C ASP A 236 30.33 -4.40 -12.94
N ILE A 237 29.27 -3.61 -13.17
CA ILE A 237 27.93 -4.15 -13.36
C ILE A 237 27.84 -4.75 -14.76
N LYS A 238 27.65 -6.06 -14.83
CA LYS A 238 27.38 -6.74 -16.10
C LYS A 238 25.91 -6.60 -16.47
N THR A 239 25.65 -5.88 -17.53
CA THR A 239 24.30 -5.83 -18.10
C THR A 239 24.01 -7.10 -18.89
N HIS A 240 22.89 -7.74 -18.59
CA HIS A 240 22.41 -8.91 -19.34
C HIS A 240 21.34 -8.47 -20.34
N THR A 241 21.44 -8.98 -21.54
CA THR A 241 20.37 -8.80 -22.56
C THR A 241 19.12 -9.54 -22.12
N LEU A 242 17.95 -8.95 -22.44
CA LEU A 242 16.68 -9.62 -22.17
C LEU A 242 16.59 -10.90 -23.03
N GLU A 243 16.47 -12.05 -22.36
CA GLU A 243 16.32 -13.35 -23.05
C GLU A 243 14.93 -13.53 -23.64
N GLN A 244 13.90 -12.96 -22.98
CA GLN A 244 12.51 -13.08 -23.38
C GLN A 244 12.06 -11.87 -24.21
N SER A 245 11.23 -12.14 -25.22
CA SER A 245 10.61 -11.08 -26.03
C SER A 245 9.55 -10.32 -25.23
N MET A 246 9.24 -9.10 -25.69
CA MET A 246 8.16 -8.28 -25.11
C MET A 246 6.82 -9.04 -25.08
N GLN A 247 6.53 -9.81 -26.15
CA GLN A 247 5.30 -10.60 -26.23
C GLN A 247 5.22 -11.65 -25.12
N LYS A 248 6.35 -12.30 -24.79
CA LYS A 248 6.38 -13.27 -23.70
C LYS A 248 6.15 -12.63 -22.33
N TRP A 249 6.69 -11.43 -22.11
CA TRP A 249 6.43 -10.68 -20.88
C TRP A 249 4.96 -10.26 -20.74
N LEU A 250 4.31 -9.89 -21.85
CA LEU A 250 2.87 -9.58 -21.87
C LEU A 250 2.01 -10.82 -21.53
N GLU A 251 2.37 -12.00 -22.05
CA GLU A 251 1.69 -13.25 -21.70
C GLU A 251 1.81 -13.56 -20.20
N VAL A 252 3.04 -13.46 -19.67
CA VAL A 252 3.29 -13.66 -18.23
C VAL A 252 2.50 -12.67 -17.38
N ALA A 253 2.48 -11.39 -17.77
CA ALA A 253 1.73 -10.35 -17.08
C ALA A 253 0.21 -10.60 -17.11
N ALA A 254 -0.33 -11.04 -18.24
CA ALA A 254 -1.76 -11.34 -18.35
C ALA A 254 -2.24 -12.45 -17.40
N GLU A 255 -1.35 -13.39 -17.05
CA GLU A 255 -1.64 -14.49 -16.13
C GLU A 255 -1.42 -14.11 -14.64
N ASN A 256 -0.43 -13.25 -14.35
CA ASN A 256 0.07 -13.05 -12.99
C ASN A 256 -0.25 -11.67 -12.40
N ASP A 257 -0.70 -10.69 -13.20
CA ASP A 257 -0.97 -9.34 -12.71
C ASP A 257 -2.09 -9.33 -11.66
N LEU A 258 -1.75 -8.88 -10.45
CA LEU A 258 -2.67 -8.84 -9.32
C LEU A 258 -3.79 -7.81 -9.50
N ASN A 259 -3.55 -6.71 -10.24
CA ASN A 259 -4.59 -5.71 -10.49
C ASN A 259 -5.70 -6.29 -11.36
N ILE A 260 -5.36 -7.05 -12.41
CA ILE A 260 -6.36 -7.76 -13.22
C ILE A 260 -7.15 -8.72 -12.34
N GLN A 261 -6.48 -9.51 -11.51
CA GLN A 261 -7.13 -10.49 -10.64
C GLN A 261 -8.04 -9.84 -9.59
N ILE A 262 -7.67 -8.66 -9.04
CA ILE A 262 -8.49 -7.85 -8.14
C ILE A 262 -9.76 -7.39 -8.85
N HIS A 263 -9.65 -6.87 -10.08
CA HIS A 263 -10.80 -6.45 -10.87
C HIS A 263 -11.68 -7.62 -11.31
N GLN A 264 -11.13 -8.81 -11.55
CA GLN A 264 -11.89 -10.03 -11.80
C GLN A 264 -12.70 -10.47 -10.56
N ASP A 265 -12.13 -10.40 -9.36
CA ASP A 265 -12.88 -10.67 -8.12
C ASP A 265 -13.98 -9.61 -7.89
N ALA A 266 -13.72 -8.33 -8.20
CA ALA A 266 -14.72 -7.27 -8.14
C ALA A 266 -15.86 -7.49 -9.15
N LEU A 267 -15.56 -7.98 -10.35
CA LEU A 267 -16.57 -8.40 -11.33
C LEU A 267 -17.42 -9.57 -10.77
N LYS A 268 -16.77 -10.59 -10.20
CA LYS A 268 -17.46 -11.72 -9.59
C LYS A 268 -18.38 -11.29 -8.44
N LEU A 269 -17.94 -10.33 -7.60
CA LEU A 269 -18.79 -9.73 -6.57
C LEU A 269 -20.01 -9.03 -7.17
N SER A 270 -19.84 -8.33 -8.28
CA SER A 270 -20.94 -7.66 -8.98
C SER A 270 -21.92 -8.66 -9.61
N GLU A 271 -21.43 -9.82 -10.10
CA GLU A 271 -22.28 -10.92 -10.59
C GLU A 271 -23.11 -11.53 -9.45
N GLN A 272 -22.47 -11.80 -8.32
CA GLN A 272 -23.14 -12.27 -7.12
C GLN A 272 -24.16 -11.24 -6.60
N GLU A 273 -23.88 -9.95 -6.74
CA GLU A 273 -24.84 -8.90 -6.36
C GLU A 273 -26.10 -8.90 -7.24
N VAL A 274 -25.96 -9.19 -8.53
CA VAL A 274 -27.13 -9.41 -9.41
C VAL A 274 -27.98 -10.60 -8.91
N GLU A 275 -27.32 -11.70 -8.53
CA GLU A 275 -28.03 -12.86 -7.96
C GLU A 275 -28.70 -12.52 -6.63
N ARG A 276 -28.01 -11.77 -5.75
CA ARG A 276 -28.55 -11.32 -4.46
C ARG A 276 -29.78 -10.40 -4.63
N ALA A 277 -29.70 -9.47 -5.59
CA ALA A 277 -30.82 -8.57 -5.88
C ALA A 277 -32.04 -9.34 -6.42
N ASN A 278 -31.83 -10.31 -7.31
CA ASN A 278 -32.88 -11.18 -7.83
C ASN A 278 -33.49 -12.08 -6.75
N ALA A 279 -32.67 -12.51 -5.78
CA ALA A 279 -33.13 -13.29 -4.64
C ALA A 279 -34.12 -12.53 -3.74
N GLY A 280 -34.22 -11.20 -3.89
CA GLY A 280 -35.24 -10.38 -3.23
C GLY A 280 -36.69 -10.66 -3.69
N HIS A 281 -36.88 -11.39 -4.78
CA HIS A 281 -38.19 -11.87 -5.24
C HIS A 281 -38.56 -13.25 -4.69
N LEU A 282 -37.61 -13.96 -4.06
CA LEU A 282 -37.80 -15.33 -3.56
C LEU A 282 -38.38 -15.31 -2.14
N PRO A 283 -39.10 -16.40 -1.74
CA PRO A 283 -39.59 -16.52 -0.38
C PRO A 283 -38.44 -16.65 0.63
N THR A 284 -38.69 -16.25 1.87
CA THR A 284 -37.86 -16.53 3.03
C THR A 284 -38.63 -17.42 4.00
N LEU A 285 -37.91 -18.32 4.69
CA LEU A 285 -38.45 -19.23 5.67
C LEU A 285 -37.60 -19.19 6.93
N ASP A 286 -38.21 -18.86 8.06
CA ASP A 286 -37.57 -18.78 9.36
C ASP A 286 -38.28 -19.67 10.37
N ALA A 287 -37.54 -20.37 11.22
CA ALA A 287 -38.08 -20.90 12.48
C ALA A 287 -38.00 -19.79 13.53
N VAL A 288 -39.08 -19.61 14.25
CA VAL A 288 -39.19 -18.60 15.33
C VAL A 288 -39.63 -19.25 16.62
N ALA A 289 -38.99 -18.84 17.71
CA ALA A 289 -39.41 -19.24 19.07
C ALA A 289 -39.36 -17.98 19.95
N SER A 290 -40.42 -17.76 20.73
CA SER A 290 -40.45 -16.64 21.67
C SER A 290 -41.05 -17.06 22.99
N TYR A 291 -40.54 -16.44 24.05
CA TYR A 291 -41.15 -16.49 25.36
C TYR A 291 -41.24 -15.05 25.90
N THR A 292 -42.45 -14.65 26.30
CA THR A 292 -42.71 -13.31 26.82
C THR A 292 -43.47 -13.41 28.13
N ASP A 293 -43.01 -12.68 29.11
CA ASP A 293 -43.69 -12.46 30.41
C ASP A 293 -44.08 -10.98 30.45
N SER A 294 -45.38 -10.71 30.59
CA SER A 294 -45.90 -9.35 30.58
C SER A 294 -46.89 -9.18 31.71
N TYR A 295 -46.72 -8.10 32.46
CA TYR A 295 -47.58 -7.69 33.53
C TYR A 295 -48.12 -6.26 33.29
N ALA A 296 -49.37 -6.06 33.57
CA ALA A 296 -49.98 -4.74 33.61
C ALA A 296 -50.95 -4.67 34.82
N ASN A 297 -50.88 -3.59 35.61
CA ASN A 297 -51.77 -3.41 36.72
C ASN A 297 -53.18 -2.89 36.32
N GLY A 298 -53.40 -2.63 35.07
CA GLY A 298 -54.67 -2.18 34.48
C GLY A 298 -54.69 -2.33 32.98
N SER A 299 -55.83 -2.14 32.34
CA SER A 299 -56.04 -2.16 30.90
C SER A 299 -57.22 -1.28 30.52
N TYR A 300 -57.53 -1.20 29.24
CA TYR A 300 -58.72 -0.53 28.72
C TYR A 300 -60.03 -1.05 29.31
N TYR A 301 -60.02 -2.27 29.82
CA TYR A 301 -61.19 -2.92 30.40
C TYR A 301 -61.25 -2.78 31.93
N GLY A 302 -60.29 -2.07 32.55
CA GLY A 302 -60.30 -1.76 33.97
C GLY A 302 -59.62 -2.77 34.89
N PHE A 303 -59.12 -3.93 34.39
CA PHE A 303 -58.44 -4.93 35.17
C PHE A 303 -57.03 -5.23 34.61
N GLY A 304 -56.13 -5.62 35.49
CA GLY A 304 -54.75 -5.98 35.12
C GLY A 304 -54.65 -7.38 34.55
N SER A 305 -53.48 -7.68 33.99
CA SER A 305 -53.13 -8.99 33.43
C SER A 305 -51.70 -9.41 33.80
N ASP A 306 -51.52 -10.70 34.00
CA ASP A 306 -50.21 -11.36 34.10
C ASP A 306 -50.25 -12.47 33.07
N LEU A 307 -49.46 -12.31 31.99
CA LEU A 307 -49.51 -13.18 30.83
C LEU A 307 -48.12 -13.74 30.52
N LYS A 308 -47.97 -15.08 30.56
CA LYS A 308 -46.79 -15.82 30.16
C LYS A 308 -47.10 -16.55 28.85
N ASN A 309 -46.45 -16.15 27.78
CA ASN A 309 -46.70 -16.69 26.47
C ASN A 309 -45.46 -17.30 25.88
N GLY A 310 -45.52 -18.58 25.47
CA GLY A 310 -44.48 -19.29 24.72
C GLY A 310 -45.01 -19.66 23.34
N THR A 311 -44.26 -19.29 22.30
CA THR A 311 -44.62 -19.58 20.91
C THR A 311 -43.45 -20.22 20.18
N ILE A 312 -43.71 -21.28 19.42
CA ILE A 312 -42.79 -21.92 18.49
C ILE A 312 -43.50 -22.05 17.15
N GLY A 313 -42.87 -21.64 16.08
CA GLY A 313 -43.47 -21.70 14.74
C GLY A 313 -42.48 -21.56 13.61
N VAL A 314 -43.03 -21.68 12.42
CA VAL A 314 -42.31 -21.43 11.17
C VAL A 314 -43.00 -20.27 10.46
N GLN A 315 -42.25 -19.26 10.08
CA GLN A 315 -42.75 -18.09 9.36
C GLN A 315 -42.19 -18.07 7.95
N MET A 316 -43.08 -18.03 6.97
CA MET A 316 -42.75 -17.82 5.56
C MET A 316 -43.17 -16.42 5.14
N GLN A 317 -42.28 -15.72 4.42
CA GLN A 317 -42.58 -14.43 3.82
C GLN A 317 -42.25 -14.47 2.32
N LEU A 318 -43.24 -14.18 1.47
CA LEU A 318 -43.08 -14.04 0.02
C LEU A 318 -43.54 -12.62 -0.40
N PRO A 319 -42.59 -11.78 -0.84
CA PRO A 319 -42.92 -10.44 -1.30
C PRO A 319 -43.58 -10.50 -2.70
N LEU A 320 -44.85 -10.22 -2.79
CA LEU A 320 -45.60 -10.25 -4.08
C LEU A 320 -45.42 -8.96 -4.87
N TYR A 321 -45.41 -7.80 -4.20
CA TYR A 321 -45.20 -6.50 -4.82
C TYR A 321 -44.54 -5.53 -3.85
N GLN A 322 -43.48 -4.89 -4.30
CA GLN A 322 -42.68 -3.94 -3.50
C GLN A 322 -42.50 -2.58 -4.20
N GLY A 323 -43.57 -2.10 -4.90
CA GLY A 323 -43.51 -0.81 -5.57
C GLY A 323 -42.45 -0.70 -6.69
N GLY A 324 -41.97 -1.82 -7.23
CA GLY A 324 -40.93 -1.83 -8.25
C GLY A 324 -39.49 -1.74 -7.73
N ALA A 325 -39.25 -1.58 -6.40
CA ALA A 325 -37.94 -1.36 -5.81
C ALA A 325 -36.98 -2.53 -6.06
N THR A 326 -37.44 -3.79 -5.90
CA THR A 326 -36.60 -4.98 -6.10
C THR A 326 -36.17 -5.11 -7.56
N SER A 327 -37.08 -4.90 -8.51
CA SER A 327 -36.73 -4.92 -9.94
C SER A 327 -35.79 -3.76 -10.34
N SER A 328 -35.90 -2.60 -9.70
CA SER A 328 -34.99 -1.48 -9.90
C SER A 328 -33.58 -1.81 -9.38
N ARG A 329 -33.47 -2.43 -8.17
CA ARG A 329 -32.17 -2.90 -7.61
C ARG A 329 -31.53 -3.95 -8.50
N ALA A 330 -32.31 -4.89 -9.05
CA ALA A 330 -31.79 -5.89 -9.99
C ALA A 330 -31.22 -5.24 -11.26
N ARG A 331 -31.92 -4.26 -11.87
CA ARG A 331 -31.39 -3.51 -13.02
C ARG A 331 -30.13 -2.71 -12.66
N GLN A 332 -30.11 -2.06 -11.50
CA GLN A 332 -28.93 -1.33 -11.00
C GLN A 332 -27.72 -2.28 -10.86
N ALA A 333 -27.92 -3.46 -10.27
CA ALA A 333 -26.88 -4.47 -10.15
C ALA A 333 -26.35 -4.94 -11.51
N VAL A 334 -27.22 -5.08 -12.53
CA VAL A 334 -26.79 -5.41 -13.90
C VAL A 334 -25.90 -4.32 -14.49
N PHE A 335 -26.24 -3.04 -14.34
CA PHE A 335 -25.39 -1.95 -14.81
C PHE A 335 -24.06 -1.88 -14.06
N ASN A 336 -24.07 -2.14 -12.74
CA ASN A 336 -22.81 -2.24 -11.96
C ASN A 336 -21.94 -3.41 -12.42
N LYS A 337 -22.55 -4.56 -12.80
CA LYS A 337 -21.82 -5.67 -13.41
C LYS A 337 -21.18 -5.26 -14.74
N GLN A 338 -21.91 -4.56 -15.62
CA GLN A 338 -21.35 -4.07 -16.88
C GLN A 338 -20.17 -3.12 -16.63
N LYS A 339 -20.33 -2.17 -15.69
CA LYS A 339 -19.21 -1.30 -15.27
C LYS A 339 -18.00 -2.12 -14.81
N ALA A 340 -18.19 -3.15 -13.98
CA ALA A 340 -17.10 -4.00 -13.50
C ALA A 340 -16.42 -4.79 -14.64
N GLN A 341 -17.16 -5.16 -15.70
CA GLN A 341 -16.59 -5.75 -16.92
C GLN A 341 -15.67 -4.77 -17.63
N ASP A 342 -16.11 -3.52 -17.78
CA ASP A 342 -15.30 -2.44 -18.35
C ASP A 342 -14.05 -2.15 -17.49
N ASP A 343 -14.18 -2.18 -16.15
CA ASP A 343 -13.06 -1.98 -15.22
C ASP A 343 -11.99 -3.09 -15.39
N VAL A 344 -12.37 -4.36 -15.65
CA VAL A 344 -11.42 -5.44 -15.99
C VAL A 344 -10.69 -5.15 -17.31
N GLU A 345 -11.40 -4.67 -18.32
CA GLU A 345 -10.78 -4.32 -19.60
C GLU A 345 -9.82 -3.13 -19.47
N ILE A 346 -10.17 -2.13 -18.64
CA ILE A 346 -9.27 -1.01 -18.32
C ILE A 346 -8.02 -1.53 -17.63
N ALA A 347 -8.15 -2.39 -16.61
CA ALA A 347 -7.01 -2.97 -15.91
C ALA A 347 -6.09 -3.75 -16.86
N ARG A 348 -6.66 -4.52 -17.80
CA ARG A 348 -5.88 -5.24 -18.83
C ARG A 348 -5.06 -4.29 -19.71
N ARG A 349 -5.67 -3.23 -20.23
CA ARG A 349 -4.97 -2.25 -21.05
C ARG A 349 -3.88 -1.49 -20.32
N LEU A 350 -4.12 -1.16 -19.05
CA LEU A 350 -3.11 -0.53 -18.19
C LEU A 350 -1.93 -1.47 -17.95
N MET A 351 -2.19 -2.74 -17.62
CA MET A 351 -1.14 -3.75 -17.47
C MET A 351 -0.30 -3.89 -18.76
N GLU A 352 -0.96 -3.98 -19.95
CA GLU A 352 -0.25 -4.07 -21.23
C GLU A 352 0.66 -2.84 -21.42
N GLN A 353 0.14 -1.64 -21.18
CA GLN A 353 0.90 -0.40 -21.31
C GLN A 353 2.08 -0.34 -20.33
N ASP A 354 1.87 -0.71 -19.07
CA ASP A 354 2.89 -0.63 -18.03
C ASP A 354 3.99 -1.68 -18.25
N THR A 355 3.62 -2.91 -18.66
CA THR A 355 4.58 -3.96 -19.00
C THR A 355 5.41 -3.58 -20.24
N GLN A 356 4.77 -3.04 -21.30
CA GLN A 356 5.49 -2.54 -22.48
C GLN A 356 6.46 -1.42 -22.12
N ARG A 357 6.01 -0.44 -21.32
CA ARG A 357 6.86 0.67 -20.85
C ARG A 357 8.04 0.15 -20.03
N ALA A 358 7.81 -0.76 -19.08
CA ALA A 358 8.87 -1.34 -18.27
C ALA A 358 9.88 -2.13 -19.11
N TYR A 359 9.42 -2.92 -20.08
CA TYR A 359 10.28 -3.64 -21.03
C TYR A 359 11.15 -2.70 -21.86
N LEU A 360 10.54 -1.66 -22.45
CA LEU A 360 11.26 -0.68 -23.27
C LEU A 360 12.27 0.12 -22.45
N ASN A 361 11.92 0.50 -21.22
CA ASN A 361 12.82 1.21 -20.32
C ASN A 361 14.02 0.34 -19.91
N LEU A 362 13.81 -0.95 -19.61
CA LEU A 362 14.89 -1.87 -19.30
C LEU A 362 15.81 -2.08 -20.52
N ASN A 363 15.24 -2.32 -21.70
CA ASN A 363 16.02 -2.48 -22.92
C ASN A 363 16.83 -1.22 -23.28
N THR A 364 16.22 -0.04 -23.09
CA THR A 364 16.90 1.25 -23.28
C THR A 364 18.02 1.43 -22.27
N SER A 365 17.81 1.10 -20.98
CA SER A 365 18.84 1.25 -19.94
C SER A 365 20.06 0.34 -20.21
N ILE A 366 19.86 -0.88 -20.73
CA ILE A 366 20.95 -1.76 -21.18
C ILE A 366 21.78 -1.09 -22.26
N ALA A 367 21.14 -0.53 -23.28
CA ALA A 367 21.82 0.16 -24.38
C ALA A 367 22.54 1.44 -23.91
N GLN A 368 21.92 2.20 -22.99
CA GLN A 368 22.48 3.42 -22.41
C GLN A 368 23.75 3.12 -21.60
N VAL A 369 23.77 2.09 -20.74
CA VAL A 369 24.96 1.72 -19.98
C VAL A 369 26.13 1.48 -20.92
N LYS A 370 25.95 0.68 -21.98
CA LYS A 370 26.98 0.41 -23.00
C LYS A 370 27.47 1.67 -23.71
N ALA A 371 26.53 2.54 -24.10
CA ALA A 371 26.84 3.78 -24.80
C ALA A 371 27.62 4.76 -23.90
N TYR A 372 27.21 4.89 -22.62
CA TYR A 372 27.91 5.77 -21.68
C TYR A 372 29.26 5.22 -21.22
N GLU A 373 29.47 3.90 -21.17
CA GLU A 373 30.79 3.32 -20.95
C GLU A 373 31.76 3.71 -22.07
N GLN A 374 31.30 3.65 -23.33
CA GLN A 374 32.12 4.09 -24.46
C GLN A 374 32.33 5.61 -24.46
N ALA A 375 31.30 6.40 -24.11
CA ALA A 375 31.42 7.86 -23.99
C ALA A 375 32.40 8.27 -22.88
N LEU A 376 32.39 7.57 -21.74
CA LEU A 376 33.34 7.79 -20.68
C LEU A 376 34.80 7.53 -21.11
N HIS A 377 35.03 6.42 -21.80
CA HIS A 377 36.36 6.10 -22.35
C HIS A 377 36.85 7.17 -23.34
N SER A 378 35.98 7.61 -24.26
CA SER A 378 36.30 8.64 -25.24
C SER A 378 36.57 10.00 -24.63
N SER A 379 35.73 10.40 -23.62
CA SER A 379 35.88 11.68 -22.93
C SER A 379 37.14 11.70 -22.02
N GLN A 380 37.52 10.57 -21.42
CA GLN A 380 38.79 10.44 -20.70
C GLN A 380 39.97 10.69 -21.66
N SER A 381 39.99 10.04 -22.82
CA SER A 381 41.04 10.23 -23.83
C SER A 381 41.07 11.69 -24.31
N GLN A 382 39.92 12.35 -24.41
CA GLN A 382 39.85 13.78 -24.76
C GLN A 382 40.49 14.66 -23.66
N VAL A 383 40.21 14.40 -22.37
CA VAL A 383 40.82 15.13 -21.26
C VAL A 383 42.34 14.99 -21.31
N ASP A 384 42.83 13.75 -21.47
CA ASP A 384 44.28 13.49 -21.49
C ASP A 384 44.98 14.17 -22.65
N SER A 385 44.40 14.09 -23.88
CA SER A 385 44.94 14.76 -25.07
C SER A 385 44.90 16.30 -24.94
N THR A 386 43.80 16.84 -24.36
CA THR A 386 43.63 18.29 -24.19
C THR A 386 44.63 18.84 -23.15
N LYS A 387 44.89 18.10 -22.06
CA LYS A 387 45.91 18.48 -21.08
C LYS A 387 47.32 18.52 -21.70
N VAL A 388 47.72 17.49 -22.47
CA VAL A 388 48.98 17.52 -23.19
C VAL A 388 49.06 18.68 -24.17
N GLY A 389 47.96 18.97 -24.91
CA GLY A 389 47.90 20.12 -25.79
C GLY A 389 48.02 21.47 -25.08
N TYR A 390 47.48 21.58 -23.87
CA TYR A 390 47.62 22.74 -23.01
C TYR A 390 49.07 22.96 -22.54
N ASP A 391 49.72 21.88 -22.10
CA ASP A 391 51.10 21.93 -21.60
C ASP A 391 52.09 22.35 -22.70
N VAL A 392 51.83 22.01 -23.98
CA VAL A 392 52.64 22.45 -25.12
C VAL A 392 52.13 23.77 -25.77
N GLY A 393 51.13 24.42 -25.21
CA GLY A 393 50.62 25.75 -25.62
C GLY A 393 49.73 25.76 -26.85
N VAL A 394 49.24 24.60 -27.35
CA VAL A 394 48.31 24.52 -28.55
C VAL A 394 46.82 24.44 -28.14
N ARG A 395 46.54 24.33 -26.83
CA ARG A 395 45.20 24.36 -26.27
C ARG A 395 45.11 25.42 -25.16
N THR A 396 43.92 25.88 -24.86
CA THR A 396 43.64 26.88 -23.81
C THR A 396 43.21 26.23 -22.50
N SER A 397 43.26 26.97 -21.40
CA SER A 397 42.68 26.58 -20.10
C SER A 397 41.19 26.26 -20.22
N VAL A 398 40.45 27.02 -21.02
CA VAL A 398 39.02 26.77 -21.29
C VAL A 398 38.78 25.46 -22.01
N ASP A 399 39.67 25.01 -22.91
CA ASP A 399 39.57 23.72 -23.59
C ASP A 399 39.69 22.58 -22.56
N VAL A 400 40.62 22.69 -21.61
CA VAL A 400 40.79 21.69 -20.50
C VAL A 400 39.54 21.65 -19.63
N LEU A 401 39.02 22.80 -19.21
CA LEU A 401 37.78 22.87 -18.41
C LEU A 401 36.57 22.27 -19.16
N ASN A 402 36.44 22.49 -20.46
CA ASN A 402 35.40 21.90 -21.30
C ASN A 402 35.53 20.38 -21.40
N ALA A 403 36.76 19.87 -21.64
CA ALA A 403 37.02 18.44 -21.68
C ALA A 403 36.72 17.76 -20.33
N GLN A 404 37.12 18.36 -19.21
CA GLN A 404 36.78 17.89 -17.87
C GLN A 404 35.27 17.88 -17.63
N GLN A 405 34.56 18.91 -18.02
CA GLN A 405 33.09 18.97 -17.90
C GLN A 405 32.41 17.83 -18.67
N GLN A 406 32.87 17.52 -19.90
CA GLN A 406 32.34 16.39 -20.68
C GLN A 406 32.63 15.04 -20.01
N TYR A 407 33.81 14.86 -19.47
CA TYR A 407 34.21 13.65 -18.75
C TYR A 407 33.35 13.42 -17.50
N PHE A 408 33.22 14.42 -16.62
CA PHE A 408 32.39 14.31 -15.43
C PHE A 408 30.89 14.18 -15.77
N GLY A 409 30.46 14.80 -16.87
CA GLY A 409 29.12 14.59 -17.43
C GLY A 409 28.89 13.13 -17.84
N ALA A 410 29.83 12.53 -18.57
CA ALA A 410 29.74 11.11 -18.97
C ALA A 410 29.77 10.15 -17.75
N GLN A 411 30.57 10.45 -16.71
CA GLN A 411 30.55 9.68 -15.46
C GLN A 411 29.19 9.74 -14.77
N ARG A 412 28.62 10.94 -14.62
CA ARG A 412 27.28 11.14 -14.02
C ARG A 412 26.22 10.35 -14.79
N ASP A 413 26.22 10.44 -16.13
CA ASP A 413 25.22 9.81 -16.99
C ASP A 413 25.36 8.28 -16.96
N LEU A 414 26.59 7.75 -16.86
CA LEU A 414 26.85 6.33 -16.65
C LEU A 414 26.33 5.84 -15.29
N LEU A 415 26.60 6.57 -14.22
CA LEU A 415 26.07 6.26 -12.88
C LEU A 415 24.55 6.18 -12.92
N GLN A 416 23.88 7.22 -13.44
CA GLN A 416 22.44 7.24 -13.56
C GLN A 416 21.90 6.05 -14.38
N ALA A 417 22.55 5.71 -15.48
CA ALA A 417 22.14 4.58 -16.33
C ALA A 417 22.27 3.24 -15.62
N ARG A 418 23.35 3.03 -14.84
CA ARG A 418 23.59 1.81 -14.06
C ARG A 418 22.52 1.60 -12.99
N TYR A 419 22.22 2.64 -12.20
CA TYR A 419 21.16 2.56 -11.17
C TYR A 419 19.79 2.39 -11.81
N SER A 420 19.51 3.09 -12.92
CA SER A 420 18.25 2.93 -13.67
C SER A 420 18.09 1.50 -14.20
N TYR A 421 19.16 0.87 -14.67
CA TYR A 421 19.13 -0.53 -15.10
C TYR A 421 18.71 -1.48 -13.96
N LEU A 422 19.32 -1.37 -12.77
CA LEU A 422 18.97 -2.21 -11.63
C LEU A 422 17.52 -2.05 -11.18
N VAL A 423 17.05 -0.81 -11.11
CA VAL A 423 15.64 -0.52 -10.76
C VAL A 423 14.68 -1.01 -11.84
N ASN A 424 15.03 -0.87 -13.14
CA ASN A 424 14.17 -1.28 -14.24
C ASN A 424 14.01 -2.81 -14.34
N ILE A 425 14.98 -3.61 -13.87
CA ILE A 425 14.82 -5.07 -13.73
C ILE A 425 13.65 -5.37 -12.80
N ILE A 426 13.67 -4.79 -11.60
CA ILE A 426 12.60 -4.99 -10.60
C ILE A 426 11.27 -4.43 -11.09
N ARG A 427 11.30 -3.27 -11.75
CA ARG A 427 10.09 -2.64 -12.30
C ARG A 427 9.42 -3.49 -13.38
N LEU A 428 10.19 -4.16 -14.25
CA LEU A 428 9.63 -5.07 -15.24
C LEU A 428 9.00 -6.30 -14.57
N LYS A 429 9.67 -6.90 -13.58
CA LYS A 429 9.13 -8.03 -12.81
C LYS A 429 7.87 -7.65 -12.01
N ALA A 430 7.84 -6.46 -11.44
CA ALA A 430 6.66 -5.93 -10.76
C ALA A 430 5.50 -5.68 -11.74
N ALA A 431 5.76 -5.05 -12.90
CA ALA A 431 4.75 -4.79 -13.92
C ALA A 431 4.19 -6.08 -14.55
N SER A 432 4.95 -7.18 -14.53
CA SER A 432 4.49 -8.49 -14.98
C SER A 432 3.92 -9.38 -13.87
N GLY A 433 3.81 -8.86 -12.63
CA GLY A 433 3.23 -9.58 -11.50
C GLY A 433 4.07 -10.71 -10.93
N VAL A 434 5.32 -10.88 -11.36
CA VAL A 434 6.19 -12.01 -10.97
C VAL A 434 7.37 -11.61 -10.07
N ILE A 435 7.33 -10.41 -9.51
CA ILE A 435 8.36 -9.97 -8.56
C ILE A 435 8.35 -10.86 -7.31
N ALA A 436 9.52 -11.32 -6.88
CA ALA A 436 9.72 -12.16 -5.70
C ALA A 436 10.94 -11.70 -4.88
N GLU A 437 11.05 -12.15 -3.64
CA GLU A 437 12.18 -11.84 -2.76
C GLU A 437 13.53 -12.34 -3.32
N THR A 438 13.50 -13.41 -4.12
CA THR A 438 14.67 -13.92 -4.84
C THR A 438 15.26 -12.89 -5.79
N ASP A 439 14.44 -12.03 -6.39
CA ASP A 439 14.89 -10.99 -7.30
C ASP A 439 15.69 -9.89 -6.57
N LEU A 440 15.29 -9.59 -5.34
CA LEU A 440 16.05 -8.69 -4.46
C LEU A 440 17.40 -9.32 -4.08
N ALA A 441 17.44 -10.64 -3.84
CA ALA A 441 18.67 -11.37 -3.54
C ALA A 441 19.63 -11.41 -4.76
N ASP A 442 19.09 -11.57 -5.97
CA ASP A 442 19.89 -11.52 -7.22
C ASP A 442 20.51 -10.13 -7.42
N ILE A 443 19.75 -9.06 -7.19
CA ILE A 443 20.31 -7.70 -7.23
C ILE A 443 21.32 -7.50 -6.10
N ASN A 444 21.07 -8.05 -4.93
CA ASN A 444 22.00 -7.95 -3.80
C ASN A 444 23.39 -8.53 -4.13
N GLN A 445 23.50 -9.53 -5.02
CA GLN A 445 24.77 -10.06 -5.50
C GLN A 445 25.58 -9.05 -6.32
N GLN A 446 24.94 -8.01 -6.88
CA GLN A 446 25.61 -6.91 -7.57
C GLN A 446 26.16 -5.84 -6.61
N LEU A 447 25.89 -5.96 -5.29
CA LEU A 447 26.39 -5.07 -4.26
C LEU A 447 27.72 -5.56 -3.72
N VAL A 448 28.52 -4.65 -3.20
CA VAL A 448 29.77 -4.94 -2.49
C VAL A 448 29.45 -5.04 -0.99
N SER A 449 29.59 -6.21 -0.42
CA SER A 449 29.62 -6.39 1.03
C SER A 449 31.08 -6.27 1.49
N ASN A 450 31.50 -5.07 1.85
CA ASN A 450 32.79 -4.86 2.51
C ASN A 450 32.64 -5.02 4.01
#